data_ae09f9557e97fca73f820e9f7a4f926f
#
_entry.id   ae09f9557e97fca73f820e9f7a4f926f
#
_cell.length_a   1.000
_cell.length_b   1.000
_cell.length_c   1.000
_cell.angle_alpha   90.00
_cell.angle_beta   90.00
_cell.angle_gamma   90.00
#
_symmetry.space_group_name_H-M   'P 1'
#
loop_
_entity.id
_entity.type
_entity.pdbx_description
1 polymer ?
#
loop_
_entity_poly.entity_id
_entity_poly.type
_entity_poly.pdbx_seq_one_letter_code
_entity_poly.pdbx_strand_id
1 'polypeptide(L)'
;MHKAITIIQFKLEAEIIDRRPEFGMSNRKLLEKIDFERGVFVYEGKEYALRDTNFPTVDPADPYRLTDEERELVEKIHYSFMNSEKLKKHMRCLFTYGGMYLVSNSNLLYHASVPLNEDGSFKHVKIRGKDHWGRKSLDKADQLIRT
;
A
#
# COMPACT_ATOMS: atom_id res chain seq x y z
N MET A 1 14.35 -9.98 11.64
CA MET A 1 14.37 -8.65 10.97
C MET A 1 13.20 -8.47 10.00
N HIS A 2 12.97 -9.32 8.98
CA HIS A 2 11.87 -9.15 8.02
C HIS A 2 10.49 -9.06 8.68
N LYS A 3 10.17 -9.94 9.63
CA LYS A 3 8.89 -9.94 10.36
C LYS A 3 8.61 -8.59 11.05
N ALA A 4 9.61 -8.03 11.75
CA ALA A 4 9.44 -6.76 12.46
C ALA A 4 9.10 -5.61 11.48
N ILE A 5 9.80 -5.52 10.35
CA ILE A 5 9.51 -4.51 9.31
C ILE A 5 8.10 -4.70 8.75
N THR A 6 7.69 -5.95 8.49
CA THR A 6 6.34 -6.25 7.98
C THR A 6 5.24 -5.86 8.98
N ILE A 7 5.45 -6.09 10.28
CA ILE A 7 4.50 -5.65 11.31
C ILE A 7 4.37 -4.12 11.33
N ILE A 8 5.49 -3.39 11.29
CA ILE A 8 5.46 -1.92 11.20
C ILE A 8 4.72 -1.46 9.94
N GLN A 9 4.95 -2.12 8.79
CA GLN A 9 4.22 -1.80 7.55
C GLN A 9 2.70 -2.00 7.71
N PHE A 10 2.26 -3.10 8.31
CA PHE A 10 0.82 -3.34 8.55
C PHE A 10 0.21 -2.30 9.47
N LYS A 11 0.93 -1.84 10.50
CA LYS A 11 0.48 -0.77 11.39
C LYS A 11 0.33 0.55 10.64
N LEU A 12 1.32 0.94 9.85
CA LEU A 12 1.28 2.16 9.04
C LEU A 12 0.23 2.09 7.91
N GLU A 13 0.07 0.92 7.27
CA GLU A 13 -0.96 0.71 6.25
C GLU A 13 -2.37 0.85 6.84
N ALA A 14 -2.62 0.29 8.03
CA ALA A 14 -3.89 0.42 8.71
C ALA A 14 -4.24 1.89 9.00
N GLU A 15 -3.27 2.69 9.44
CA GLU A 15 -3.44 4.12 9.65
C GLU A 15 -3.87 4.86 8.36
N ILE A 16 -3.32 4.48 7.21
CA ILE A 16 -3.72 5.05 5.90
C ILE A 16 -5.13 4.62 5.54
N ILE A 17 -5.47 3.34 5.73
CA ILE A 17 -6.79 2.78 5.44
C ILE A 17 -7.86 3.48 6.28
N ASP A 18 -7.61 3.68 7.57
CA ASP A 18 -8.57 4.34 8.48
C ASP A 18 -8.77 5.82 8.15
N ARG A 19 -7.73 6.51 7.65
CA ARG A 19 -7.84 7.89 7.15
C ARG A 19 -8.51 8.01 5.78
N ARG A 20 -8.61 6.91 5.02
CA ARG A 20 -9.09 6.88 3.64
C ARG A 20 -10.11 5.75 3.42
N PRO A 21 -11.25 5.77 4.14
CA PRO A 21 -12.27 4.74 4.04
C PRO A 21 -12.85 4.61 2.62
N GLU A 22 -12.78 5.70 1.83
CA GLU A 22 -13.23 5.71 0.43
C GLU A 22 -12.44 4.76 -0.49
N PHE A 23 -11.27 4.27 -0.05
CA PHE A 23 -10.50 3.30 -0.84
C PHE A 23 -11.05 1.87 -0.73
N GLY A 24 -11.95 1.61 0.24
CA GLY A 24 -12.56 0.29 0.41
C GLY A 24 -11.56 -0.82 0.74
N MET A 25 -10.47 -0.50 1.44
CA MET A 25 -9.34 -1.40 1.68
C MET A 25 -9.32 -2.04 3.08
N SER A 26 -10.42 -1.99 3.82
CA SER A 26 -10.49 -2.51 5.20
C SER A 26 -10.15 -4.01 5.29
N ASN A 27 -10.41 -4.78 4.21
CA ASN A 27 -10.04 -6.19 4.14
C ASN A 27 -8.53 -6.44 4.24
N ARG A 28 -7.69 -5.44 4.03
CA ARG A 28 -6.23 -5.48 4.15
C ARG A 28 -5.72 -5.25 5.57
N LYS A 29 -6.57 -4.91 6.50
CA LYS A 29 -6.22 -4.84 7.93
C LYS A 29 -6.07 -6.27 8.45
N LEU A 30 -4.84 -6.78 8.44
CA LEU A 30 -4.56 -8.21 8.64
C LEU A 30 -4.32 -8.57 10.12
N LEU A 31 -3.78 -7.65 10.94
CA LEU A 31 -3.44 -7.97 12.33
C LEU A 31 -4.66 -8.24 13.19
N GLU A 32 -5.79 -7.58 12.93
CA GLU A 32 -7.07 -7.83 13.63
C GLU A 32 -7.72 -9.19 13.30
N LYS A 33 -7.19 -9.89 12.26
CA LYS A 33 -7.66 -11.22 11.85
C LYS A 33 -6.85 -12.35 12.49
N ILE A 34 -5.92 -12.01 13.36
CA ILE A 34 -5.11 -12.98 14.10
C ILE A 34 -5.79 -13.26 15.45
N ASP A 35 -6.11 -14.51 15.70
CA ASP A 35 -6.40 -15.00 17.03
C ASP A 35 -5.06 -15.36 17.68
N PHE A 36 -4.57 -14.47 18.55
CA PHE A 36 -3.26 -14.61 19.20
C PHE A 36 -3.24 -15.73 20.23
N GLU A 37 -4.38 -16.06 20.85
CA GLU A 37 -4.47 -17.14 21.84
C GLU A 37 -4.40 -18.52 21.15
N ARG A 38 -5.12 -18.67 20.04
CA ARG A 38 -5.17 -19.93 19.28
C ARG A 38 -4.02 -20.06 18.25
N GLY A 39 -3.33 -18.98 17.99
CA GLY A 39 -2.26 -18.95 16.99
C GLY A 39 -2.75 -19.18 15.56
N VAL A 40 -3.93 -18.66 15.21
CA VAL A 40 -4.52 -18.80 13.88
C VAL A 40 -4.81 -17.46 13.24
N PHE A 41 -4.75 -17.43 11.91
CA PHE A 41 -5.17 -16.31 11.09
C PHE A 41 -6.50 -16.66 10.42
N VAL A 42 -7.52 -15.83 10.60
CA VAL A 42 -8.85 -16.05 10.05
C VAL A 42 -9.07 -15.17 8.82
N TYR A 43 -9.24 -15.78 7.66
CA TYR A 43 -9.46 -15.05 6.42
C TYR A 43 -10.59 -15.70 5.59
N GLU A 44 -11.57 -14.89 5.19
CA GLU A 44 -12.75 -15.35 4.43
C GLU A 44 -13.43 -16.59 5.02
N GLY A 45 -13.55 -16.64 6.35
CA GLY A 45 -14.19 -17.76 7.07
C GLY A 45 -13.34 -19.02 7.18
N LYS A 46 -12.07 -18.97 6.74
CA LYS A 46 -11.12 -20.08 6.88
C LYS A 46 -10.06 -19.77 7.90
N GLU A 47 -9.65 -20.78 8.65
CA GLU A 47 -8.58 -20.69 9.64
C GLU A 47 -7.26 -21.23 9.07
N TYR A 48 -6.19 -20.51 9.30
CA TYR A 48 -4.85 -20.88 8.88
C TYR A 48 -3.94 -20.85 10.11
N ALA A 49 -3.36 -22.00 10.47
CA ALA A 49 -2.41 -22.07 11.57
C ALA A 49 -1.17 -21.22 11.28
N LEU A 50 -0.81 -20.35 12.22
CA LEU A 50 0.42 -19.57 12.13
C LEU A 50 1.63 -20.45 12.44
N ARG A 51 2.66 -20.37 11.60
CA ARG A 51 3.94 -21.06 11.83
C ARG A 51 4.78 -20.38 12.92
N ASP A 52 4.54 -19.11 13.15
CA ASP A 52 5.23 -18.28 14.15
C ASP A 52 4.19 -17.38 14.82
N THR A 53 3.98 -17.61 16.10
CA THR A 53 2.98 -16.91 16.94
C THR A 53 3.62 -15.83 17.83
N ASN A 54 4.93 -15.59 17.70
CA ASN A 54 5.64 -14.58 18.49
C ASN A 54 5.49 -13.20 17.86
N PHE A 55 4.63 -12.35 18.42
CA PHE A 55 4.38 -10.96 18.01
C PHE A 55 4.66 -9.97 19.16
N PRO A 56 5.91 -9.78 19.54
CA PRO A 56 6.27 -9.06 20.79
C PRO A 56 5.87 -7.57 20.79
N THR A 57 5.65 -6.98 19.61
CA THR A 57 5.28 -5.56 19.46
C THR A 57 3.82 -5.34 19.08
N VAL A 58 3.01 -6.41 19.06
CA VAL A 58 1.57 -6.33 18.75
C VAL A 58 0.77 -6.52 20.03
N ASP A 59 0.00 -5.51 20.40
CA ASP A 59 -1.00 -5.60 21.44
C ASP A 59 -2.30 -6.13 20.84
N PRO A 60 -2.85 -7.28 21.26
CA PRO A 60 -4.11 -7.80 20.71
C PRO A 60 -5.30 -6.85 20.88
N ALA A 61 -5.27 -5.98 21.91
CA ALA A 61 -6.33 -5.00 22.15
C ALA A 61 -6.25 -3.78 21.21
N ASP A 62 -5.03 -3.46 20.73
CA ASP A 62 -4.77 -2.36 19.78
C ASP A 62 -3.63 -2.76 18.82
N PRO A 63 -3.91 -3.68 17.87
CA PRO A 63 -2.87 -4.34 17.09
C PRO A 63 -2.12 -3.42 16.12
N TYR A 64 -2.66 -2.23 15.87
CA TYR A 64 -2.06 -1.28 14.93
C TYR A 64 -1.30 -0.14 15.60
N ARG A 65 -1.31 -0.05 16.93
CA ARG A 65 -0.52 0.96 17.64
C ARG A 65 0.97 0.65 17.52
N LEU A 66 1.75 1.65 17.06
CA LEU A 66 3.21 1.57 17.10
C LEU A 66 3.71 1.62 18.55
N THR A 67 4.69 0.77 18.89
CA THR A 67 5.46 0.97 20.13
C THR A 67 6.32 2.23 20.02
N ASP A 68 6.87 2.68 21.13
CA ASP A 68 7.74 3.87 21.15
C ASP A 68 9.02 3.63 20.32
N GLU A 69 9.59 2.42 20.40
CA GLU A 69 10.76 2.02 19.61
C GLU A 69 10.44 1.94 18.11
N GLU A 70 9.28 1.42 17.74
CA GLU A 70 8.83 1.37 16.36
C GLU A 70 8.62 2.80 15.82
N ARG A 71 8.03 3.69 16.60
CA ARG A 71 7.83 5.11 16.24
C ARG A 71 9.16 5.81 16.03
N GLU A 72 10.10 5.66 16.96
CA GLU A 72 11.44 6.24 16.85
C GLU A 72 12.17 5.73 15.58
N LEU A 73 12.04 4.44 15.27
CA LEU A 73 12.62 3.85 14.06
C LEU A 73 12.00 4.47 12.79
N VAL A 74 10.67 4.58 12.74
CA VAL A 74 9.96 5.20 11.60
C VAL A 74 10.38 6.65 11.41
N GLU A 75 10.50 7.42 12.50
CA GLU A 75 10.96 8.82 12.45
C GLU A 75 12.41 8.93 11.91
N LYS A 76 13.32 8.06 12.36
CA LYS A 76 14.69 7.99 11.83
C LYS A 76 14.74 7.67 10.35
N ILE A 77 13.94 6.70 9.90
CA ILE A 77 13.84 6.34 8.48
C ILE A 77 13.27 7.52 7.69
N HIS A 78 12.17 8.12 8.14
CA HIS A 78 11.56 9.29 7.50
C HIS A 78 12.57 10.45 7.37
N TYR A 79 13.28 10.79 8.46
CA TYR A 79 14.31 11.82 8.44
C TYR A 79 15.41 11.51 7.41
N SER A 80 15.89 10.26 7.38
CA SER A 80 16.93 9.82 6.44
C SER A 80 16.48 9.97 4.99
N PHE A 81 15.23 9.58 4.67
CA PHE A 81 14.66 9.75 3.33
C PHE A 81 14.51 11.21 2.95
N MET A 82 13.96 12.04 3.83
CA MET A 82 13.75 13.48 3.56
C MET A 82 15.03 14.26 3.37
N ASN A 83 16.15 13.81 3.96
CA ASN A 83 17.43 14.49 3.89
C ASN A 83 18.42 13.86 2.90
N SER A 84 18.02 12.83 2.13
CA SER A 84 18.88 12.18 1.13
C SER A 84 18.88 12.97 -0.17
N GLU A 85 19.99 13.68 -0.47
CA GLU A 85 20.17 14.39 -1.74
C GLU A 85 20.12 13.46 -2.97
N LYS A 86 20.66 12.24 -2.83
CA LYS A 86 20.59 11.23 -3.88
C LYS A 86 19.15 10.83 -4.18
N LEU A 87 18.35 10.58 -3.14
CA LEU A 87 16.94 10.23 -3.29
C LEU A 87 16.16 11.40 -3.91
N LYS A 88 16.37 12.64 -3.47
CA LYS A 88 15.75 13.83 -4.06
C LYS A 88 16.00 13.93 -5.56
N LYS A 89 17.26 13.68 -6.00
CA LYS A 89 17.61 13.68 -7.44
C LYS A 89 16.87 12.57 -8.19
N HIS A 90 16.79 11.35 -7.63
CA HIS A 90 16.06 10.24 -8.24
C HIS A 90 14.57 10.52 -8.34
N MET A 91 13.96 11.02 -7.26
CA MET A 91 12.54 11.39 -7.26
C MET A 91 12.24 12.48 -8.28
N ARG A 92 13.10 13.51 -8.36
CA ARG A 92 12.95 14.56 -9.39
C ARG A 92 13.02 13.98 -10.81
N CYS A 93 13.92 13.04 -11.06
CA CYS A 93 14.01 12.34 -12.35
C CYS A 93 12.72 11.58 -12.68
N LEU A 94 12.18 10.82 -11.69
CA LEU A 94 10.92 10.11 -11.86
C LEU A 94 9.75 11.05 -12.14
N PHE A 95 9.65 12.16 -11.43
CA PHE A 95 8.59 13.15 -11.65
C PHE A 95 8.73 13.88 -12.99
N THR A 96 9.96 14.10 -13.48
CA THR A 96 10.19 14.83 -14.74
C THR A 96 10.01 13.94 -15.97
N TYR A 97 10.54 12.71 -15.93
CA TYR A 97 10.65 11.83 -17.09
C TYR A 97 9.81 10.54 -16.99
N GLY A 98 9.35 10.19 -15.81
CA GLY A 98 8.51 9.00 -15.61
C GLY A 98 7.08 9.21 -16.12
N GLY A 99 6.31 8.14 -16.15
CA GLY A 99 4.90 8.11 -16.51
C GLY A 99 4.25 6.82 -16.07
N MET A 100 2.92 6.78 -16.05
CA MET A 100 2.17 5.58 -15.71
C MET A 100 2.29 4.50 -16.79
N TYR A 101 2.61 4.89 -18.00
CA TYR A 101 2.85 3.98 -19.14
C TYR A 101 3.79 4.62 -20.16
N LEU A 102 4.35 3.81 -21.02
CA LEU A 102 5.16 4.22 -22.17
C LEU A 102 4.78 3.37 -23.38
N VAL A 103 4.60 3.99 -24.54
CA VAL A 103 4.47 3.28 -25.82
C VAL A 103 5.80 3.42 -26.59
N SER A 104 6.44 2.30 -26.87
CA SER A 104 7.71 2.24 -27.59
C SER A 104 7.70 1.06 -28.56
N ASN A 105 8.04 1.29 -29.83
CA ASN A 105 8.06 0.26 -30.88
C ASN A 105 6.76 -0.57 -30.93
N SER A 106 5.60 0.08 -30.87
CA SER A 106 4.27 -0.54 -30.82
C SER A 106 4.00 -1.41 -29.59
N ASN A 107 4.89 -1.42 -28.59
CA ASN A 107 4.68 -2.09 -27.31
C ASN A 107 4.17 -1.10 -26.27
N LEU A 108 3.14 -1.51 -25.53
CA LEU A 108 2.66 -0.78 -24.35
C LEU A 108 3.38 -1.31 -23.11
N LEU A 109 4.21 -0.48 -22.51
CA LEU A 109 4.91 -0.74 -21.26
C LEU A 109 4.18 -0.01 -20.13
N TYR A 110 3.78 -0.70 -19.08
CA TYR A 110 3.12 -0.09 -17.92
C TYR A 110 3.45 -0.86 -16.65
N HIS A 111 3.35 -0.19 -15.52
CA HIS A 111 3.58 -0.80 -14.21
C HIS A 111 2.22 -1.21 -13.60
N ALA A 112 2.19 -2.40 -13.01
CA ALA A 112 1.03 -3.03 -12.38
C ALA A 112 -0.02 -3.52 -13.38
N SER A 113 -1.25 -3.02 -13.35
CA SER A 113 -2.36 -3.54 -14.14
C SER A 113 -3.26 -2.42 -14.66
N VAL A 114 -3.97 -2.70 -15.76
CA VAL A 114 -5.10 -1.91 -16.20
C VAL A 114 -6.37 -2.56 -15.64
N PRO A 115 -7.20 -1.85 -14.86
CA PRO A 115 -8.42 -2.43 -14.29
C PRO A 115 -9.40 -2.88 -15.38
N LEU A 116 -9.79 -4.16 -15.33
CA LEU A 116 -10.77 -4.76 -16.23
C LEU A 116 -11.94 -5.33 -15.41
N ASN A 117 -13.11 -5.44 -16.07
CA ASN A 117 -14.24 -6.24 -15.59
C ASN A 117 -14.03 -7.71 -15.98
N GLU A 118 -14.87 -8.61 -15.46
CA GLU A 118 -14.79 -10.04 -15.75
C GLU A 118 -14.99 -10.37 -17.24
N ASP A 119 -15.74 -9.55 -17.95
CA ASP A 119 -15.99 -9.67 -19.40
C ASP A 119 -14.85 -9.12 -20.28
N GLY A 120 -13.76 -8.62 -19.66
CA GLY A 120 -12.62 -8.04 -20.33
C GLY A 120 -12.80 -6.56 -20.74
N SER A 121 -13.94 -5.95 -20.49
CA SER A 121 -14.14 -4.51 -20.71
C SER A 121 -13.37 -3.69 -19.68
N PHE A 122 -13.04 -2.42 -20.02
CA PHE A 122 -12.34 -1.54 -19.08
C PHE A 122 -13.23 -1.19 -17.89
N LYS A 123 -12.71 -1.41 -16.67
CA LYS A 123 -13.37 -0.98 -15.45
C LYS A 123 -13.30 0.53 -15.31
N HIS A 124 -14.41 1.15 -14.92
CA HIS A 124 -14.46 2.57 -14.63
C HIS A 124 -13.85 2.85 -13.24
N VAL A 125 -12.95 3.82 -13.18
CA VAL A 125 -12.28 4.28 -11.95
C VAL A 125 -12.69 5.73 -11.70
N LYS A 126 -13.20 6.02 -10.51
CA LYS A 126 -13.52 7.40 -10.11
C LYS A 126 -12.27 8.14 -9.65
N ILE A 127 -11.94 9.24 -10.35
CA ILE A 127 -10.86 10.15 -9.97
C ILE A 127 -11.47 11.56 -9.85
N ARG A 128 -11.40 12.16 -8.66
CA ARG A 128 -12.01 13.47 -8.37
C ARG A 128 -13.49 13.55 -8.80
N GLY A 129 -14.26 12.50 -8.51
CA GLY A 129 -15.70 12.42 -8.79
C GLY A 129 -16.10 12.16 -10.24
N LYS A 130 -15.14 12.01 -11.17
CA LYS A 130 -15.39 11.69 -12.59
C LYS A 130 -14.89 10.30 -12.92
N ASP A 131 -15.65 9.59 -13.77
CA ASP A 131 -15.29 8.27 -14.26
C ASP A 131 -14.25 8.35 -15.38
N HIS A 132 -13.22 7.51 -15.24
CA HIS A 132 -12.16 7.33 -16.22
C HIS A 132 -11.90 5.84 -16.43
N TRP A 133 -11.51 5.44 -17.64
CA TRP A 133 -11.21 4.04 -17.96
C TRP A 133 -10.07 3.94 -18.98
N GLY A 134 -9.44 2.78 -19.07
CA GLY A 134 -8.35 2.50 -20.00
C GLY A 134 -7.23 3.54 -19.90
N ARG A 135 -6.74 4.02 -21.03
CA ARG A 135 -5.67 5.03 -21.09
C ARG A 135 -6.01 6.31 -20.30
N LYS A 136 -7.26 6.78 -20.37
CA LYS A 136 -7.67 8.01 -19.66
C LYS A 136 -7.52 7.91 -18.14
N SER A 137 -7.71 6.71 -17.56
CA SER A 137 -7.49 6.52 -16.13
C SER A 137 -6.01 6.63 -15.76
N LEU A 138 -5.11 6.12 -16.58
CA LEU A 138 -3.66 6.24 -16.38
C LEU A 138 -3.20 7.69 -16.52
N ASP A 139 -3.66 8.41 -17.57
CA ASP A 139 -3.33 9.82 -17.78
C ASP A 139 -3.81 10.69 -16.61
N LYS A 140 -5.00 10.40 -16.05
CA LYS A 140 -5.53 11.14 -14.90
C LYS A 140 -4.83 10.81 -13.61
N ALA A 141 -4.45 9.56 -13.39
CA ALA A 141 -3.63 9.16 -12.25
C ALA A 141 -2.26 9.84 -12.29
N ASP A 142 -1.61 9.87 -13.45
CA ASP A 142 -0.33 10.56 -13.64
C ASP A 142 -0.42 12.06 -13.34
N GLN A 143 -1.47 12.73 -13.84
CA GLN A 143 -1.74 14.14 -13.52
C GLN A 143 -1.95 14.37 -12.03
N LEU A 144 -2.66 13.47 -11.33
CA LEU A 144 -2.92 13.60 -9.89
C LEU A 144 -1.64 13.49 -9.06
N ILE A 145 -0.73 12.61 -9.46
CA ILE A 145 0.55 12.42 -8.75
C ILE A 145 1.47 13.64 -8.91
N ARG A 146 1.36 14.37 -10.03
CA ARG A 146 2.22 15.52 -10.36
C ARG A 146 1.69 16.87 -9.86
N THR A 147 0.49 16.90 -9.29
CA THR A 147 -0.12 18.10 -8.71
C THR A 147 0.02 18.13 -7.20
#